data_fd0584d9a6fbde244d4d3d78d9d4bf1e
#
_entry.id   fd0584d9a6fbde244d4d3d78d9d4bf1e
#
_cell.length_a   1.000
_cell.length_b   1.000
_cell.length_c   1.000
_cell.angle_alpha   90.00
_cell.angle_beta   90.00
_cell.angle_gamma   90.00
#
_symmetry.space_group_name_H-M   'P 1'
#
loop_
_entity.id
_entity.type
_entity.pdbx_description
1 polymer ?
#
loop_
_entity_poly.entity_id
_entity_poly.type
_entity_poly.pdbx_seq_one_letter_code
_entity_poly.pdbx_strand_id
1 'polypeptide(L)'
;SYIRSRPDVETYRSDWEKLLEEIILEINSYFVSGQFHNATLGDVISESTITTLIKRNKDAIAERLKATAFCDAVMAAYIDNWWLGIKSEYEHDESDEYKAYAKTIILNWANRIIFAHIIKNRQNGALLINEFDYDTSPSEANELFKRITAKCDFYNVFSAVRYDEILPNLSWQDFMEFSTFLKNNGIDHLNQETLQNILEGSVATSKRAINGQYTTPPELAKLLVRFSVQDWSDAVLDCCCGTGTIPKAAIQIKRTQLSAKDAVESVWACDKYKYPLQVANISRTVSDTINLANRLFQHNALSLAIGNDVTTVNPETGEEMHLSLPAFGTVVSNLPFVPFEIIPDDDRDEISKMPLASELDGRSDLYCYIATKIADVIKPGGTLGIITSNSW
;
A
#
# COMPACT_ATOMS: atom_id res chain seq x y z
N SER A 1 13.49 -10.17 14.64
CA SER A 1 14.89 -10.33 14.98
C SER A 1 15.21 -9.59 16.27
N TYR A 2 15.70 -10.32 17.25
CA TYR A 2 16.07 -9.80 18.57
C TYR A 2 17.45 -9.11 18.58
N ILE A 3 18.17 -9.13 17.47
CA ILE A 3 19.47 -8.46 17.39
C ILE A 3 19.21 -6.99 17.02
N ARG A 4 19.22 -6.16 18.03
CA ARG A 4 19.17 -4.71 17.93
C ARG A 4 20.54 -4.12 17.58
N SER A 5 20.58 -2.84 17.27
CA SER A 5 21.83 -2.13 17.09
C SER A 5 22.70 -2.18 18.38
N ARG A 6 24.01 -2.05 18.23
CA ARG A 6 24.94 -2.10 19.37
C ARG A 6 24.60 -1.16 20.54
N PRO A 7 24.11 0.07 20.33
CA PRO A 7 23.64 0.94 21.41
C PRO A 7 22.45 0.35 22.19
N ASP A 8 21.51 -0.31 21.50
CA ASP A 8 20.35 -0.92 22.16
C ASP A 8 20.77 -2.11 23.02
N VAL A 9 21.74 -2.88 22.55
CA VAL A 9 22.32 -4.00 23.29
C VAL A 9 22.98 -3.53 24.59
N GLU A 10 23.70 -2.42 24.56
CA GLU A 10 24.33 -1.84 25.77
C GLU A 10 23.28 -1.32 26.77
N THR A 11 22.18 -0.74 26.30
CA THR A 11 21.09 -0.24 27.14
C THR A 11 20.42 -1.37 27.94
N TYR A 12 20.33 -2.58 27.37
CA TYR A 12 19.69 -3.74 28.00
C TYR A 12 20.70 -4.75 28.59
N ARG A 13 21.92 -4.33 28.88
CA ARG A 13 22.98 -5.21 29.34
C ARG A 13 22.64 -5.96 30.63
N SER A 14 21.83 -5.41 31.52
CA SER A 14 21.35 -6.04 32.74
C SER A 14 20.36 -7.19 32.52
N ASP A 15 19.71 -7.23 31.35
CA ASP A 15 18.66 -8.19 31.04
C ASP A 15 19.12 -9.29 30.05
N TRP A 16 20.42 -9.40 29.82
CA TRP A 16 21.03 -10.33 28.88
C TRP A 16 20.67 -11.80 29.12
N GLU A 17 20.65 -12.23 30.35
CA GLU A 17 20.32 -13.61 30.70
C GLU A 17 18.88 -13.92 30.33
N LYS A 18 17.97 -13.00 30.65
CA LYS A 18 16.54 -13.12 30.32
C LYS A 18 16.30 -13.09 28.82
N LEU A 19 16.98 -12.18 28.10
CA LEU A 19 16.91 -12.10 26.65
C LEU A 19 17.44 -13.37 25.98
N LEU A 20 18.52 -13.94 26.48
CA LEU A 20 19.11 -15.18 25.99
C LEU A 20 18.18 -16.37 26.25
N GLU A 21 17.53 -16.43 27.39
CA GLU A 21 16.52 -17.42 27.72
C GLU A 21 15.33 -17.35 26.75
N GLU A 22 14.80 -16.16 26.50
CA GLU A 22 13.72 -15.93 25.54
C GLU A 22 14.12 -16.37 24.11
N ILE A 23 15.32 -16.03 23.67
CA ILE A 23 15.84 -16.45 22.34
C ILE A 23 15.97 -17.98 22.27
N ILE A 24 16.46 -18.63 23.29
CA ILE A 24 16.62 -20.10 23.32
C ILE A 24 15.24 -20.76 23.31
N LEU A 25 14.28 -20.25 24.08
CA LEU A 25 12.91 -20.76 24.09
C LEU A 25 12.24 -20.61 22.72
N GLU A 26 12.41 -19.49 22.05
CA GLU A 26 11.88 -19.26 20.70
C GLU A 26 12.50 -20.20 19.66
N ILE A 27 13.83 -20.36 19.70
CA ILE A 27 14.54 -21.29 18.83
C ILE A 27 14.06 -22.73 19.07
N ASN A 28 13.95 -23.14 20.33
CA ASN A 28 13.48 -24.49 20.66
C ASN A 28 12.03 -24.72 20.22
N SER A 29 11.16 -23.74 20.46
CA SER A 29 9.76 -23.80 20.01
C SER A 29 9.67 -23.95 18.50
N TYR A 30 10.46 -23.18 17.75
CA TYR A 30 10.51 -23.26 16.29
C TYR A 30 10.97 -24.64 15.80
N PHE A 31 12.02 -25.22 16.38
CA PHE A 31 12.51 -26.55 15.99
C PHE A 31 11.57 -27.69 16.37
N VAL A 32 10.80 -27.55 17.44
CA VAL A 32 9.90 -28.60 17.93
C VAL A 32 8.52 -28.54 17.25
N SER A 33 7.97 -27.34 17.07
CA SER A 33 6.59 -27.12 16.59
C SER A 33 6.48 -26.43 15.25
N GLY A 34 7.59 -25.88 14.72
CA GLY A 34 7.58 -25.02 13.54
C GLY A 34 7.00 -23.62 13.81
N GLN A 35 6.71 -23.29 15.06
CA GLN A 35 6.12 -22.01 15.47
C GLN A 35 6.95 -21.32 16.55
N PHE A 36 6.94 -20.00 16.55
CA PHE A 36 7.51 -19.19 17.62
C PHE A 36 6.58 -19.16 18.84
N HIS A 37 7.14 -19.20 20.04
CA HIS A 37 6.35 -19.34 21.26
C HIS A 37 5.60 -18.07 21.65
N ASN A 38 6.23 -16.91 21.52
CA ASN A 38 5.72 -15.63 22.02
C ASN A 38 5.44 -14.59 20.92
N ALA A 39 5.84 -14.83 19.67
CA ALA A 39 5.56 -13.89 18.60
C ALA A 39 4.18 -14.15 18.02
N THR A 40 3.31 -13.18 18.11
CA THR A 40 2.17 -13.18 17.19
C THR A 40 2.74 -13.05 15.77
N LEU A 41 2.15 -13.74 14.83
CA LEU A 41 2.61 -13.71 13.45
C LEU A 41 2.68 -12.27 12.90
N GLY A 42 1.82 -11.36 13.39
CA GLY A 42 1.87 -9.93 13.11
C GLY A 42 3.18 -9.27 13.55
N ASP A 43 3.74 -9.69 14.69
CA ASP A 43 5.02 -9.15 15.18
C ASP A 43 6.21 -9.69 14.37
N VAL A 44 6.11 -10.91 13.86
CA VAL A 44 7.17 -11.56 13.06
C VAL A 44 7.19 -11.05 11.62
N ILE A 45 6.02 -10.79 11.02
CA ILE A 45 5.87 -10.16 9.70
C ILE A 45 5.83 -8.62 9.82
N SER A 46 6.27 -8.08 10.94
CA SER A 46 6.32 -6.66 11.20
C SER A 46 7.17 -5.91 10.16
N GLU A 47 7.07 -4.60 10.17
CA GLU A 47 7.92 -3.66 9.41
C GLU A 47 9.38 -4.12 9.26
N SER A 48 9.91 -4.83 10.28
CA SER A 48 11.28 -5.34 10.28
C SER A 48 11.55 -6.40 9.21
N THR A 49 10.60 -7.26 8.86
CA THR A 49 10.83 -8.36 7.90
C THR A 49 10.90 -7.83 6.47
N ILE A 50 9.95 -7.00 6.05
CA ILE A 50 9.96 -6.40 4.72
C ILE A 50 11.13 -5.41 4.58
N THR A 51 11.38 -4.62 5.61
CA THR A 51 12.55 -3.73 5.66
C THR A 51 13.85 -4.52 5.57
N THR A 52 13.94 -5.70 6.16
CA THR A 52 15.10 -6.59 6.08
C THR A 52 15.25 -7.16 4.66
N LEU A 53 14.17 -7.62 4.03
CA LEU A 53 14.20 -8.06 2.63
C LEU A 53 14.72 -6.95 1.71
N ILE A 54 14.24 -5.72 1.89
CA ILE A 54 14.69 -4.56 1.12
C ILE A 54 16.18 -4.29 1.38
N LYS A 55 16.61 -4.20 2.63
CA LYS A 55 18.01 -3.90 2.99
C LYS A 55 18.99 -4.95 2.48
N ARG A 56 18.61 -6.23 2.49
CA ARG A 56 19.47 -7.33 2.03
C ARG A 56 19.60 -7.37 0.51
N ASN A 57 18.53 -7.07 -0.20
CA ASN A 57 18.43 -7.42 -1.60
C ASN A 57 18.48 -6.23 -2.56
N LYS A 58 18.14 -5.02 -2.09
CA LYS A 58 18.00 -3.83 -2.93
C LYS A 58 19.24 -3.56 -3.80
N ASP A 59 20.41 -3.52 -3.19
CA ASP A 59 21.64 -3.17 -3.89
C ASP A 59 22.05 -4.27 -4.91
N ALA A 60 21.92 -5.54 -4.54
CA ALA A 60 22.25 -6.65 -5.43
C ALA A 60 21.30 -6.73 -6.65
N ILE A 61 20.00 -6.49 -6.45
CA ILE A 61 19.02 -6.42 -7.53
C ILE A 61 19.29 -5.20 -8.41
N ALA A 62 19.56 -4.03 -7.84
CA ALA A 62 19.86 -2.81 -8.58
C ALA A 62 21.08 -3.00 -9.50
N GLU A 63 22.17 -3.57 -8.99
CA GLU A 63 23.38 -3.87 -9.78
C GLU A 63 23.08 -4.88 -10.91
N ARG A 64 22.24 -5.89 -10.65
CA ARG A 64 21.82 -6.83 -11.69
C ARG A 64 20.98 -6.18 -12.77
N LEU A 65 20.04 -5.32 -12.40
CA LEU A 65 19.20 -4.56 -13.34
C LEU A 65 20.08 -3.62 -14.19
N LYS A 66 20.99 -2.90 -13.55
CA LYS A 66 21.93 -1.97 -14.22
C LYS A 66 22.85 -2.68 -15.22
N ALA A 67 23.39 -3.82 -14.83
CA ALA A 67 24.23 -4.66 -15.71
C ALA A 67 23.41 -5.18 -16.92
N THR A 68 22.14 -5.53 -16.71
CA THR A 68 21.27 -5.98 -17.81
C THR A 68 20.87 -4.83 -18.72
N ALA A 69 20.49 -3.69 -18.16
CA ALA A 69 20.12 -2.48 -18.91
C ALA A 69 21.28 -1.91 -19.75
N PHE A 70 22.53 -2.12 -19.31
CA PHE A 70 23.72 -1.76 -20.11
C PHE A 70 23.76 -2.46 -21.48
N CYS A 71 23.20 -3.67 -21.57
CA CYS A 71 23.12 -4.46 -22.80
C CYS A 71 21.74 -4.41 -23.47
N ASP A 72 20.73 -3.85 -22.81
CA ASP A 72 19.33 -3.77 -23.29
C ASP A 72 18.82 -2.31 -23.22
N ALA A 73 18.93 -1.62 -24.35
CA ALA A 73 18.48 -0.23 -24.46
C ALA A 73 16.96 -0.05 -24.23
N VAL A 74 16.15 -1.08 -24.49
CA VAL A 74 14.69 -1.04 -24.24
C VAL A 74 14.41 -1.05 -22.75
N MET A 75 15.15 -1.89 -22.02
CA MET A 75 15.05 -1.94 -20.56
C MET A 75 15.54 -0.63 -19.91
N ALA A 76 16.68 -0.10 -20.38
CA ALA A 76 17.21 1.19 -19.92
C ALA A 76 16.16 2.30 -20.08
N ALA A 77 15.66 2.49 -21.30
CA ALA A 77 14.64 3.49 -21.59
C ALA A 77 13.34 3.30 -20.81
N TYR A 78 12.95 2.05 -20.52
CA TYR A 78 11.79 1.77 -19.68
C TYR A 78 11.99 2.24 -18.23
N ILE A 79 13.14 1.92 -17.63
CA ILE A 79 13.45 2.32 -16.25
C ILE A 79 13.60 3.84 -16.16
N ASP A 80 14.25 4.48 -17.14
CA ASP A 80 14.37 5.94 -17.22
C ASP A 80 13.00 6.62 -17.28
N ASN A 81 12.10 6.16 -18.15
CA ASN A 81 10.76 6.71 -18.27
C ASN A 81 9.92 6.47 -17.00
N TRP A 82 10.03 5.28 -16.41
CA TRP A 82 9.38 4.98 -15.13
C TRP A 82 9.89 5.93 -14.04
N TRP A 83 11.21 6.14 -13.97
CA TRP A 83 11.83 7.04 -13.00
C TRP A 83 11.36 8.48 -13.15
N LEU A 84 11.31 9.00 -14.38
CA LEU A 84 10.77 10.34 -14.64
C LEU A 84 9.35 10.54 -14.12
N GLY A 85 8.52 9.51 -14.18
CA GLY A 85 7.13 9.56 -13.70
C GLY A 85 6.98 9.51 -12.18
N ILE A 86 7.98 9.01 -11.44
CA ILE A 86 7.85 8.79 -9.99
C ILE A 86 9.03 9.35 -9.17
N LYS A 87 9.96 10.04 -9.80
CA LYS A 87 11.16 10.57 -9.14
C LYS A 87 10.82 11.39 -7.91
N SER A 88 9.78 12.22 -7.97
CA SER A 88 9.30 12.99 -6.83
C SER A 88 8.88 12.13 -5.62
N GLU A 89 8.47 10.89 -5.86
CA GLU A 89 8.13 9.95 -4.78
C GLU A 89 9.35 9.39 -4.04
N TYR A 90 10.52 9.36 -4.71
CA TYR A 90 11.73 8.71 -4.23
C TYR A 90 12.87 9.68 -3.89
N GLU A 91 12.82 10.93 -4.31
CA GLU A 91 13.92 11.88 -4.32
C GLU A 91 14.65 12.06 -2.98
N HIS A 92 13.95 11.88 -1.88
CA HIS A 92 14.53 11.99 -0.53
C HIS A 92 14.92 10.64 0.10
N ASP A 93 14.46 9.53 -0.44
CA ASP A 93 14.71 8.18 0.09
C ASP A 93 15.74 7.43 -0.76
N GLU A 94 15.67 7.59 -2.08
CA GLU A 94 16.53 6.92 -3.03
C GLU A 94 16.75 7.81 -4.26
N SER A 95 17.98 8.19 -4.52
CA SER A 95 18.34 9.02 -5.67
C SER A 95 18.76 8.23 -6.92
N ASP A 96 18.93 6.92 -6.80
CA ASP A 96 19.33 6.01 -7.87
C ASP A 96 18.08 5.28 -8.40
N GLU A 97 17.79 5.46 -9.70
CA GLU A 97 16.61 4.88 -10.38
C GLU A 97 16.58 3.35 -10.31
N TYR A 98 17.73 2.69 -10.41
CA TYR A 98 17.81 1.23 -10.32
C TYR A 98 17.58 0.72 -8.92
N LYS A 99 18.03 1.42 -7.89
CA LYS A 99 17.74 1.09 -6.49
C LYS A 99 16.26 1.31 -6.16
N ALA A 100 15.68 2.40 -6.65
CA ALA A 100 14.26 2.66 -6.52
C ALA A 100 13.42 1.57 -7.21
N TYR A 101 13.83 1.16 -8.43
CA TYR A 101 13.15 0.10 -9.17
C TYR A 101 13.32 -1.27 -8.50
N ALA A 102 14.51 -1.58 -8.00
CA ALA A 102 14.75 -2.79 -7.21
C ALA A 102 13.85 -2.87 -5.97
N LYS A 103 13.65 -1.75 -5.27
CA LYS A 103 12.72 -1.67 -4.15
C LYS A 103 11.28 -1.95 -4.57
N THR A 104 10.86 -1.44 -5.72
CA THR A 104 9.52 -1.73 -6.29
C THR A 104 9.35 -3.22 -6.60
N ILE A 105 10.37 -3.86 -7.19
CA ILE A 105 10.38 -5.31 -7.44
C ILE A 105 10.25 -6.09 -6.14
N ILE A 106 11.06 -5.76 -5.13
CA ILE A 106 11.02 -6.44 -3.83
C ILE A 106 9.63 -6.34 -3.19
N LEU A 107 9.05 -5.15 -3.17
CA LEU A 107 7.72 -4.92 -2.61
C LEU A 107 6.63 -5.66 -3.39
N ASN A 108 6.73 -5.70 -4.72
CA ASN A 108 5.76 -6.42 -5.54
C ASN A 108 5.81 -7.93 -5.26
N TRP A 109 7.00 -8.56 -5.21
CA TRP A 109 7.15 -9.96 -4.84
C TRP A 109 6.64 -10.25 -3.43
N ALA A 110 7.04 -9.46 -2.45
CA ALA A 110 6.59 -9.64 -1.07
C ALA A 110 5.06 -9.54 -0.95
N ASN A 111 4.44 -8.54 -1.58
CA ASN A 111 2.98 -8.36 -1.54
C ASN A 111 2.24 -9.53 -2.18
N ARG A 112 2.67 -10.01 -3.35
CA ARG A 112 2.06 -11.17 -4.03
C ARG A 112 2.14 -12.43 -3.16
N ILE A 113 3.31 -12.70 -2.58
CA ILE A 113 3.54 -13.85 -1.70
C ILE A 113 2.66 -13.76 -0.45
N ILE A 114 2.69 -12.64 0.26
CA ILE A 114 1.88 -12.44 1.47
C ILE A 114 0.40 -12.64 1.15
N PHE A 115 -0.09 -11.95 0.12
CA PHE A 115 -1.52 -11.99 -0.21
C PHE A 115 -2.00 -13.38 -0.62
N ALA A 116 -1.23 -14.11 -1.41
CA ALA A 116 -1.56 -15.48 -1.77
C ALA A 116 -1.66 -16.40 -0.54
N HIS A 117 -0.72 -16.29 0.41
CA HIS A 117 -0.78 -17.06 1.65
C HIS A 117 -1.97 -16.68 2.54
N ILE A 118 -2.41 -15.42 2.53
CA ILE A 118 -3.57 -14.97 3.31
C ILE A 118 -4.88 -15.53 2.75
N ILE A 119 -5.03 -15.50 1.42
CA ILE A 119 -6.29 -15.90 0.79
C ILE A 119 -6.40 -17.40 0.54
N LYS A 120 -5.30 -18.18 0.63
CA LYS A 120 -5.27 -19.61 0.26
C LYS A 120 -6.33 -20.47 0.95
N ASN A 121 -6.70 -20.14 2.19
CA ASN A 121 -7.73 -20.88 2.92
C ASN A 121 -9.16 -20.40 2.64
N ARG A 122 -9.30 -19.29 1.91
CA ARG A 122 -10.60 -18.74 1.50
C ARG A 122 -10.87 -18.94 0.01
N GLN A 123 -9.81 -19.05 -0.78
CA GLN A 123 -9.84 -19.21 -2.22
C GLN A 123 -9.00 -20.42 -2.63
N ASN A 124 -9.66 -21.50 -3.04
CA ASN A 124 -8.98 -22.74 -3.42
C ASN A 124 -7.95 -22.54 -4.54
N GLY A 125 -8.15 -21.55 -5.42
CA GLY A 125 -7.19 -21.25 -6.46
C GLY A 125 -5.85 -20.76 -5.91
N ALA A 126 -5.84 -20.08 -4.76
CA ALA A 126 -4.63 -19.61 -4.10
C ALA A 126 -3.85 -20.70 -3.35
N LEU A 127 -4.40 -21.90 -3.17
CA LEU A 127 -3.66 -23.05 -2.65
C LEU A 127 -2.45 -23.41 -3.52
N LEU A 128 -2.44 -22.99 -4.78
CA LEU A 128 -1.30 -23.14 -5.67
C LEU A 128 -0.02 -22.48 -5.12
N ILE A 129 -0.10 -21.48 -4.22
CA ILE A 129 1.07 -20.90 -3.57
C ILE A 129 1.88 -21.94 -2.78
N ASN A 130 1.29 -23.06 -2.38
CA ASN A 130 1.98 -24.13 -1.71
C ASN A 130 2.90 -24.95 -2.65
N GLU A 131 2.76 -24.79 -3.98
CA GLU A 131 3.67 -25.33 -4.99
C GLU A 131 4.98 -24.51 -5.10
N PHE A 132 5.02 -23.35 -4.49
CA PHE A 132 6.17 -22.46 -4.46
C PHE A 132 7.23 -23.04 -3.52
N ASP A 133 8.33 -23.51 -4.06
CA ASP A 133 9.41 -24.18 -3.36
C ASP A 133 10.79 -23.70 -3.80
N TYR A 134 11.85 -24.24 -3.22
CA TYR A 134 13.23 -23.80 -3.47
C TYR A 134 13.72 -24.06 -4.91
N ASP A 135 13.07 -24.95 -5.65
CA ASP A 135 13.41 -25.26 -7.04
C ASP A 135 12.64 -24.37 -8.04
N THR A 136 11.65 -23.63 -7.57
CA THR A 136 10.84 -22.73 -8.41
C THR A 136 11.66 -21.50 -8.85
N SER A 137 11.79 -21.31 -10.16
CA SER A 137 12.43 -20.10 -10.72
C SER A 137 11.50 -18.88 -10.67
N PRO A 138 12.02 -17.64 -10.81
CA PRO A 138 11.18 -16.44 -10.88
C PRO A 138 10.13 -16.48 -12.01
N SER A 139 10.48 -17.05 -13.16
CA SER A 139 9.55 -17.20 -14.29
C SER A 139 8.43 -18.20 -14.00
N GLU A 140 8.76 -19.36 -13.42
CA GLU A 140 7.77 -20.35 -13.00
C GLU A 140 6.86 -19.79 -11.90
N ALA A 141 7.40 -18.98 -10.98
CA ALA A 141 6.63 -18.29 -9.97
C ALA A 141 5.65 -17.29 -10.59
N ASN A 142 6.06 -16.54 -11.60
CA ASN A 142 5.16 -15.64 -12.33
C ASN A 142 4.02 -16.41 -13.03
N GLU A 143 4.32 -17.56 -13.64
CA GLU A 143 3.27 -18.44 -14.21
C GLU A 143 2.35 -19.01 -13.12
N LEU A 144 2.89 -19.33 -11.94
CA LEU A 144 2.08 -19.74 -10.80
C LEU A 144 1.11 -18.63 -10.38
N PHE A 145 1.59 -17.38 -10.26
CA PHE A 145 0.72 -16.25 -9.92
C PHE A 145 -0.31 -15.96 -11.00
N LYS A 146 -0.01 -16.13 -12.29
CA LYS A 146 -1.01 -16.05 -13.36
C LYS A 146 -2.09 -17.10 -13.19
N ARG A 147 -1.72 -18.33 -12.83
CA ARG A 147 -2.67 -19.43 -12.55
C ARG A 147 -3.53 -19.13 -11.31
N ILE A 148 -2.94 -18.54 -10.26
CA ILE A 148 -3.68 -18.09 -9.08
C ILE A 148 -4.68 -17.00 -9.49
N THR A 149 -4.22 -15.98 -10.22
CA THR A 149 -5.05 -14.86 -10.70
C THR A 149 -6.24 -15.37 -11.51
N ALA A 150 -6.00 -16.29 -12.46
CA ALA A 150 -7.06 -16.85 -13.29
C ALA A 150 -8.14 -17.62 -12.50
N LYS A 151 -7.83 -18.06 -11.27
CA LYS A 151 -8.75 -18.82 -10.41
C LYS A 151 -9.35 -17.99 -9.26
N CYS A 152 -8.69 -16.91 -8.87
CA CYS A 152 -9.05 -16.13 -7.70
C CYS A 152 -9.33 -14.66 -8.02
N ASP A 153 -9.17 -14.25 -9.28
CA ASP A 153 -9.17 -12.85 -9.67
C ASP A 153 -8.01 -12.06 -9.01
N PHE A 154 -8.18 -10.84 -8.55
CA PHE A 154 -7.11 -10.03 -7.94
C PHE A 154 -5.95 -9.66 -8.88
N TYR A 155 -6.27 -9.40 -10.14
CA TYR A 155 -5.30 -9.00 -11.16
C TYR A 155 -4.43 -7.81 -10.72
N ASN A 156 -5.02 -6.87 -10.00
CA ASN A 156 -4.34 -5.69 -9.48
C ASN A 156 -3.31 -5.99 -8.38
N VAL A 157 -3.46 -7.11 -7.65
CA VAL A 157 -2.51 -7.53 -6.60
C VAL A 157 -1.43 -8.42 -7.17
N PHE A 158 -1.83 -9.39 -8.02
CA PHE A 158 -0.92 -10.41 -8.54
C PHE A 158 -0.15 -9.99 -9.80
N SER A 159 -0.44 -8.82 -10.37
CA SER A 159 0.30 -8.31 -11.53
C SER A 159 1.78 -8.16 -11.23
N ALA A 160 2.60 -8.77 -12.10
CA ALA A 160 4.04 -8.62 -12.06
C ALA A 160 4.47 -7.22 -12.53
N VAL A 161 5.48 -6.64 -11.92
CA VAL A 161 6.15 -5.49 -12.51
C VAL A 161 7.11 -5.95 -13.61
N ARG A 162 7.32 -5.12 -14.61
CA ARG A 162 8.20 -5.49 -15.72
C ARG A 162 9.61 -5.74 -15.21
N TYR A 163 10.29 -6.76 -15.76
CA TYR A 163 11.65 -7.16 -15.38
C TYR A 163 11.81 -7.69 -13.93
N ASP A 164 10.74 -8.05 -13.25
CA ASP A 164 10.79 -8.58 -11.89
C ASP A 164 11.47 -9.96 -11.78
N GLU A 165 11.67 -10.65 -12.92
CA GLU A 165 12.39 -11.91 -13.00
C GLU A 165 13.92 -11.74 -12.99
N ILE A 166 14.43 -10.50 -13.19
CA ILE A 166 15.86 -10.22 -13.22
C ILE A 166 16.38 -10.08 -11.79
N LEU A 167 16.53 -11.23 -11.13
CA LEU A 167 16.96 -11.31 -9.74
C LEU A 167 18.29 -12.09 -9.61
N PRO A 168 19.19 -11.69 -8.72
CA PRO A 168 20.28 -12.55 -8.26
C PRO A 168 19.73 -13.81 -7.57
N ASN A 169 20.42 -14.96 -7.74
CA ASN A 169 19.98 -16.21 -7.13
C ASN A 169 19.80 -16.12 -5.60
N LEU A 170 20.71 -15.43 -4.91
CA LEU A 170 20.60 -15.25 -3.45
C LEU A 170 19.38 -14.42 -3.07
N SER A 171 19.07 -13.36 -3.85
CA SER A 171 17.87 -12.56 -3.61
C SER A 171 16.59 -13.37 -3.83
N TRP A 172 16.59 -14.26 -4.84
CA TRP A 172 15.47 -15.15 -5.08
C TRP A 172 15.29 -16.17 -3.95
N GLN A 173 16.37 -16.73 -3.44
CA GLN A 173 16.33 -17.62 -2.28
C GLN A 173 15.69 -16.95 -1.06
N ASP A 174 15.99 -15.68 -0.80
CA ASP A 174 15.37 -14.94 0.30
C ASP A 174 13.82 -14.87 0.16
N PHE A 175 13.29 -14.73 -1.08
CA PHE A 175 11.84 -14.78 -1.30
C PHE A 175 11.26 -16.19 -1.10
N MET A 176 12.00 -17.24 -1.47
CA MET A 176 11.59 -18.62 -1.23
C MET A 176 11.55 -18.93 0.27
N GLU A 177 12.58 -18.52 1.01
CA GLU A 177 12.61 -18.64 2.46
C GLU A 177 11.45 -17.87 3.09
N PHE A 178 11.17 -16.66 2.62
CA PHE A 178 10.05 -15.86 3.09
C PHE A 178 8.70 -16.55 2.83
N SER A 179 8.47 -17.07 1.64
CA SER A 179 7.25 -17.82 1.32
C SER A 179 7.10 -19.09 2.17
N THR A 180 8.19 -19.83 2.35
CA THR A 180 8.23 -21.05 3.19
C THR A 180 7.93 -20.71 4.65
N PHE A 181 8.48 -19.61 5.14
CA PHE A 181 8.18 -19.10 6.48
C PHE A 181 6.68 -18.80 6.64
N LEU A 182 6.06 -18.09 5.69
CA LEU A 182 4.62 -17.79 5.72
C LEU A 182 3.75 -19.05 5.62
N LYS A 183 4.19 -20.02 4.81
CA LYS A 183 3.52 -21.32 4.65
C LYS A 183 3.46 -22.09 5.98
N ASN A 184 4.57 -22.12 6.71
CA ASN A 184 4.72 -22.91 7.93
C ASN A 184 4.07 -22.26 9.15
N ASN A 185 3.92 -20.95 9.16
CA ASN A 185 3.43 -20.21 10.34
C ASN A 185 1.95 -19.79 10.26
N GLY A 186 1.21 -20.17 9.21
CA GLY A 186 -0.25 -20.05 9.16
C GLY A 186 -0.77 -18.61 9.22
N ILE A 187 -0.33 -17.74 8.31
CA ILE A 187 -0.77 -16.32 8.25
C ILE A 187 -2.22 -16.09 7.82
N ASP A 188 -2.90 -17.14 7.44
CA ASP A 188 -4.31 -17.16 7.08
C ASP A 188 -5.25 -16.75 8.21
N HIS A 189 -4.77 -16.74 9.46
CA HIS A 189 -5.50 -16.28 10.65
C HIS A 189 -5.28 -14.78 10.95
N LEU A 190 -4.39 -14.10 10.23
CA LEU A 190 -4.19 -12.66 10.41
C LEU A 190 -5.47 -11.90 10.13
N ASN A 191 -5.83 -11.02 11.06
CA ASN A 191 -6.90 -10.09 10.81
C ASN A 191 -6.46 -9.04 9.78
N GLN A 192 -7.43 -8.39 9.16
CA GLN A 192 -7.18 -7.42 8.10
C GLN A 192 -6.41 -6.18 8.59
N GLU A 193 -6.53 -5.83 9.86
CA GLU A 193 -5.82 -4.71 10.48
C GLU A 193 -4.33 -5.01 10.61
N THR A 194 -3.97 -6.20 11.09
CA THR A 194 -2.58 -6.65 11.17
C THR A 194 -1.94 -6.70 9.78
N LEU A 195 -2.68 -7.21 8.77
CA LEU A 195 -2.20 -7.21 7.39
C LEU A 195 -1.93 -5.80 6.87
N GLN A 196 -2.87 -4.89 7.11
CA GLN A 196 -2.72 -3.49 6.70
C GLN A 196 -1.48 -2.86 7.36
N ASN A 197 -1.29 -3.08 8.67
CA ASN A 197 -0.11 -2.60 9.41
C ASN A 197 1.21 -3.14 8.85
N ILE A 198 1.25 -4.42 8.48
CA ILE A 198 2.42 -5.06 7.85
C ILE A 198 2.76 -4.38 6.53
N LEU A 199 1.75 -4.19 5.67
CA LEU A 199 1.93 -3.56 4.37
C LEU A 199 2.25 -2.07 4.47
N GLU A 200 1.65 -1.36 5.43
CA GLU A 200 1.97 0.03 5.73
C GLU A 200 3.40 0.20 6.24
N GLY A 201 3.88 -0.72 7.07
CA GLY A 201 5.26 -0.76 7.56
C GLY A 201 6.29 -0.88 6.43
N SER A 202 5.90 -1.46 5.29
CA SER A 202 6.78 -1.57 4.12
C SER A 202 6.98 -0.24 3.36
N VAL A 203 6.11 0.74 3.57
CA VAL A 203 6.30 2.11 3.07
C VAL A 203 7.35 2.79 3.95
N ALA A 204 8.49 3.15 3.38
CA ALA A 204 9.59 3.73 4.14
C ALA A 204 9.14 4.91 4.99
N THR A 205 9.56 4.90 6.26
CA THR A 205 9.20 5.94 7.26
C THR A 205 9.65 7.34 6.81
N SER A 206 10.74 7.42 6.05
CA SER A 206 11.23 8.65 5.44
C SER A 206 10.24 9.27 4.43
N LYS A 207 9.53 8.45 3.63
CA LYS A 207 8.53 8.95 2.67
C LYS A 207 7.32 9.57 3.35
N ARG A 208 6.89 9.02 4.48
CA ARG A 208 5.73 9.52 5.22
C ARG A 208 5.95 10.95 5.72
N ALA A 209 7.14 11.22 6.26
CA ALA A 209 7.47 12.52 6.82
C ALA A 209 7.61 13.62 5.75
N ILE A 210 8.10 13.27 4.56
CA ILE A 210 8.40 14.24 3.49
C ILE A 210 7.17 14.56 2.65
N ASN A 211 6.36 13.53 2.32
CA ASN A 211 5.13 13.73 1.55
C ASN A 211 3.93 14.12 2.42
N GLY A 212 4.13 14.41 3.71
CA GLY A 212 3.04 14.71 4.64
C GLY A 212 2.07 13.55 4.83
N GLN A 213 2.49 12.32 4.48
CA GLN A 213 1.65 11.13 4.53
C GLN A 213 1.69 10.53 5.93
N TYR A 214 0.66 10.79 6.72
CA TYR A 214 0.46 10.20 8.04
C TYR A 214 -0.67 9.17 7.96
N THR A 215 -0.43 7.96 8.48
CA THR A 215 -1.50 6.98 8.63
C THR A 215 -2.54 7.46 9.64
N THR A 216 -3.80 7.39 9.26
CA THR A 216 -4.90 7.76 10.14
C THR A 216 -5.19 6.64 11.13
N PRO A 217 -5.16 6.87 12.45
CA PRO A 217 -5.56 5.87 13.41
C PRO A 217 -6.98 5.35 13.13
N PRO A 218 -7.25 4.01 13.18
CA PRO A 218 -8.54 3.44 12.81
C PRO A 218 -9.74 4.03 13.59
N GLU A 219 -9.57 4.30 14.88
CA GLU A 219 -10.64 4.87 15.70
C GLU A 219 -10.93 6.33 15.32
N LEU A 220 -9.90 7.10 14.95
CA LEU A 220 -10.08 8.46 14.43
C LEU A 220 -10.78 8.44 13.08
N ALA A 221 -10.44 7.51 12.19
CA ALA A 221 -11.12 7.33 10.91
C ALA A 221 -12.60 7.01 11.09
N LYS A 222 -12.95 6.09 12.00
CA LYS A 222 -14.35 5.77 12.33
C LYS A 222 -15.10 6.98 12.90
N LEU A 223 -14.46 7.73 13.78
CA LEU A 223 -15.05 8.93 14.37
C LEU A 223 -15.33 9.99 13.29
N LEU A 224 -14.35 10.26 12.45
CA LEU A 224 -14.45 11.23 11.35
C LEU A 224 -15.57 10.87 10.39
N VAL A 225 -15.66 9.61 9.96
CA VAL A 225 -16.73 9.11 9.08
C VAL A 225 -18.10 9.28 9.73
N ARG A 226 -18.26 8.91 11.01
CA ARG A 226 -19.54 9.01 11.72
C ARG A 226 -20.03 10.45 11.88
N PHE A 227 -19.13 11.39 12.07
CA PHE A 227 -19.50 12.80 12.17
C PHE A 227 -19.80 13.45 10.82
N SER A 228 -19.15 12.97 9.75
CA SER A 228 -19.22 13.61 8.44
C SER A 228 -20.34 13.07 7.56
N VAL A 229 -20.62 11.76 7.59
CA VAL A 229 -21.64 11.15 6.73
C VAL A 229 -23.02 11.39 7.31
N GLN A 230 -23.81 12.23 6.63
CA GLN A 230 -25.19 12.55 7.03
C GLN A 230 -26.20 11.59 6.43
N ASP A 231 -26.00 11.16 5.20
CA ASP A 231 -26.82 10.16 4.51
C ASP A 231 -25.95 8.98 4.07
N TRP A 232 -26.23 7.81 4.62
CA TRP A 232 -25.46 6.59 4.32
C TRP A 232 -25.67 6.08 2.90
N SER A 233 -26.73 6.48 2.19
CA SER A 233 -26.97 6.13 0.80
C SER A 233 -26.11 6.94 -0.18
N ASP A 234 -25.61 8.11 0.25
CA ASP A 234 -24.80 9.00 -0.57
C ASP A 234 -23.42 8.42 -0.88
N ALA A 235 -22.85 8.81 -2.00
CA ALA A 235 -21.47 8.54 -2.33
C ALA A 235 -20.52 9.32 -1.39
N VAL A 236 -19.49 8.62 -0.91
CA VAL A 236 -18.43 9.16 -0.06
C VAL A 236 -17.11 9.10 -0.81
N LEU A 237 -16.31 10.16 -0.73
CA LEU A 237 -14.98 10.23 -1.32
C LEU A 237 -13.92 10.44 -0.23
N ASP A 238 -12.82 9.69 -0.32
CA ASP A 238 -11.53 10.05 0.28
C ASP A 238 -10.55 10.40 -0.83
N CYS A 239 -10.18 11.66 -0.93
CA CYS A 239 -9.37 12.16 -2.05
C CYS A 239 -7.86 12.06 -1.84
N CYS A 240 -7.40 11.65 -0.65
CA CYS A 240 -6.00 11.41 -0.30
C CYS A 240 -5.93 10.16 0.59
N CYS A 241 -6.39 9.03 0.05
CA CYS A 241 -6.75 7.88 0.88
C CYS A 241 -5.55 7.12 1.48
N GLY A 242 -4.34 7.36 0.99
CA GLY A 242 -3.17 6.62 1.42
C GLY A 242 -3.41 5.12 1.35
N THR A 243 -3.16 4.42 2.44
CA THR A 243 -3.35 2.97 2.59
C THR A 243 -4.80 2.53 2.86
N GLY A 244 -5.76 3.46 2.84
CA GLY A 244 -7.19 3.17 2.79
C GLY A 244 -7.88 3.03 4.15
N THR A 245 -7.35 3.56 5.23
CA THR A 245 -7.95 3.45 6.57
C THR A 245 -9.32 4.12 6.66
N ILE A 246 -9.47 5.34 6.13
CA ILE A 246 -10.75 6.06 6.11
C ILE A 246 -11.76 5.37 5.19
N PRO A 247 -11.46 5.03 3.92
CA PRO A 247 -12.41 4.32 3.07
C PRO A 247 -12.85 2.98 3.64
N LYS A 248 -11.93 2.22 4.28
CA LYS A 248 -12.26 0.99 5.00
C LYS A 248 -13.26 1.24 6.13
N ALA A 249 -13.02 2.26 6.96
CA ALA A 249 -13.94 2.65 8.03
C ALA A 249 -15.32 3.04 7.47
N ALA A 250 -15.36 3.78 6.36
CA ALA A 250 -16.59 4.16 5.68
C ALA A 250 -17.39 2.94 5.19
N ILE A 251 -16.73 1.98 4.53
CA ILE A 251 -17.37 0.73 4.10
C ILE A 251 -17.91 -0.04 5.31
N GLN A 252 -17.11 -0.22 6.36
CA GLN A 252 -17.52 -0.96 7.55
C GLN A 252 -18.76 -0.36 8.22
N ILE A 253 -18.82 0.97 8.32
CA ILE A 253 -19.96 1.65 8.94
C ILE A 253 -21.18 1.60 8.00
N LYS A 254 -21.02 1.86 6.69
CA LYS A 254 -22.11 1.80 5.71
C LYS A 254 -22.75 0.40 5.64
N ARG A 255 -21.98 -0.67 5.83
CA ARG A 255 -22.47 -2.05 5.88
C ARG A 255 -23.41 -2.34 7.06
N THR A 256 -23.48 -1.47 8.04
CA THR A 256 -24.51 -1.57 9.10
C THR A 256 -25.90 -1.15 8.63
N GLN A 257 -25.98 -0.45 7.49
CA GLN A 257 -27.21 0.12 6.92
C GLN A 257 -27.50 -0.36 5.48
N LEU A 258 -26.46 -0.74 4.73
CA LEU A 258 -26.53 -1.09 3.32
C LEU A 258 -26.07 -2.51 3.06
N SER A 259 -26.38 -3.05 1.88
CA SER A 259 -25.77 -4.29 1.40
C SER A 259 -24.25 -4.15 1.28
N ALA A 260 -23.52 -5.27 1.31
CA ALA A 260 -22.07 -5.25 1.10
C ALA A 260 -21.68 -4.59 -0.22
N LYS A 261 -22.42 -4.88 -1.30
CA LYS A 261 -22.22 -4.31 -2.61
C LYS A 261 -22.43 -2.79 -2.60
N ASP A 262 -23.58 -2.31 -2.12
CA ASP A 262 -23.88 -0.87 -2.13
C ASP A 262 -22.89 -0.11 -1.24
N ALA A 263 -22.47 -0.67 -0.11
CA ALA A 263 -21.47 -0.07 0.76
C ALA A 263 -20.12 0.09 0.04
N VAL A 264 -19.63 -0.94 -0.67
CA VAL A 264 -18.36 -0.88 -1.41
C VAL A 264 -18.45 0.09 -2.59
N GLU A 265 -19.51 -0.01 -3.39
CA GLU A 265 -19.67 0.81 -4.60
C GLU A 265 -19.96 2.29 -4.32
N SER A 266 -20.47 2.62 -3.13
CA SER A 266 -20.70 4.01 -2.72
C SER A 266 -19.50 4.69 -2.06
N VAL A 267 -18.40 3.96 -1.81
CA VAL A 267 -17.17 4.54 -1.23
C VAL A 267 -16.07 4.60 -2.27
N TRP A 268 -15.79 5.82 -2.70
CA TRP A 268 -14.73 6.15 -3.65
C TRP A 268 -13.49 6.59 -2.91
N ALA A 269 -12.32 6.29 -3.47
CA ALA A 269 -11.07 6.77 -2.90
C ALA A 269 -10.00 6.91 -3.98
N CYS A 270 -9.18 7.95 -3.85
CA CYS A 270 -8.03 8.14 -4.71
C CYS A 270 -6.79 8.55 -3.92
N ASP A 271 -5.66 8.33 -4.55
CA ASP A 271 -4.37 8.85 -4.12
C ASP A 271 -3.55 9.22 -5.35
N LYS A 272 -2.64 10.16 -5.19
CA LYS A 272 -1.69 10.57 -6.23
C LYS A 272 -0.76 9.42 -6.61
N TYR A 273 -0.43 8.54 -5.65
CA TYR A 273 0.59 7.51 -5.74
C TYR A 273 -0.01 6.10 -5.86
N LYS A 274 0.59 5.27 -6.72
CA LYS A 274 0.10 3.90 -6.99
C LYS A 274 0.27 2.94 -5.82
N TYR A 275 1.40 3.03 -5.11
CA TYR A 275 1.70 2.07 -4.06
C TYR A 275 0.71 2.11 -2.88
N PRO A 276 0.37 3.28 -2.32
CA PRO A 276 -0.69 3.36 -1.31
C PRO A 276 -2.02 2.76 -1.78
N LEU A 277 -2.39 2.97 -3.04
CA LEU A 277 -3.62 2.40 -3.60
C LEU A 277 -3.61 0.86 -3.66
N GLN A 278 -2.46 0.23 -3.90
CA GLN A 278 -2.35 -1.24 -3.83
C GLN A 278 -2.64 -1.73 -2.42
N VAL A 279 -2.06 -1.08 -1.40
CA VAL A 279 -2.34 -1.40 0.00
C VAL A 279 -3.81 -1.13 0.35
N ALA A 280 -4.36 0.00 -0.09
CA ALA A 280 -5.76 0.36 0.10
C ALA A 280 -6.71 -0.70 -0.49
N ASN A 281 -6.40 -1.21 -1.67
CA ASN A 281 -7.18 -2.27 -2.30
C ASN A 281 -7.22 -3.54 -1.43
N ILE A 282 -6.08 -3.97 -0.93
CA ILE A 282 -5.98 -5.13 -0.03
C ILE A 282 -6.74 -4.86 1.27
N SER A 283 -6.56 -3.68 1.87
CA SER A 283 -7.18 -3.33 3.16
C SER A 283 -8.70 -3.23 3.09
N ARG A 284 -9.26 -2.91 1.92
CA ARG A 284 -10.71 -2.81 1.68
C ARG A 284 -11.38 -4.13 1.33
N THR A 285 -10.60 -5.11 0.87
CA THR A 285 -11.11 -6.40 0.40
C THR A 285 -11.26 -7.37 1.58
N VAL A 286 -12.47 -7.79 1.86
CA VAL A 286 -12.80 -8.84 2.84
C VAL A 286 -13.46 -10.02 2.12
N SER A 287 -13.57 -11.17 2.81
CA SER A 287 -14.02 -12.44 2.19
C SER A 287 -15.36 -12.37 1.47
N ASP A 288 -16.27 -11.52 1.90
CA ASP A 288 -17.60 -11.32 1.31
C ASP A 288 -17.70 -10.16 0.33
N THR A 289 -16.60 -9.41 0.14
CA THR A 289 -16.49 -8.34 -0.85
C THR A 289 -15.39 -8.60 -1.88
N ILE A 290 -14.86 -9.81 -1.90
CA ILE A 290 -13.66 -10.17 -2.64
C ILE A 290 -13.81 -9.95 -4.17
N ASN A 291 -15.02 -10.16 -4.69
CA ASN A 291 -15.34 -9.99 -6.11
C ASN A 291 -16.02 -8.65 -6.41
N LEU A 292 -16.09 -7.75 -5.44
CA LEU A 292 -16.67 -6.43 -5.65
C LEU A 292 -15.60 -5.44 -6.12
N ALA A 293 -15.91 -4.72 -7.19
CA ALA A 293 -15.02 -3.71 -7.72
C ALA A 293 -14.86 -2.55 -6.73
N ASN A 294 -13.67 -2.40 -6.18
CA ASN A 294 -13.33 -1.23 -5.38
C ASN A 294 -13.32 0.03 -6.28
N ARG A 295 -13.94 1.10 -5.81
CA ARG A 295 -13.87 2.43 -6.45
C ARG A 295 -12.56 3.14 -6.03
N LEU A 296 -11.43 2.49 -6.37
CA LEU A 296 -10.07 2.98 -6.13
C LEU A 296 -9.45 3.40 -7.44
N PHE A 297 -8.90 4.61 -7.52
CA PHE A 297 -8.28 5.13 -8.72
C PHE A 297 -7.11 6.06 -8.41
N GLN A 298 -6.14 6.11 -9.31
CA GLN A 298 -5.03 7.04 -9.18
C GLN A 298 -5.45 8.41 -9.72
N HIS A 299 -5.34 9.44 -8.89
CA HIS A 299 -5.66 10.81 -9.31
C HIS A 299 -5.02 11.84 -8.37
N ASN A 300 -4.63 12.99 -8.91
CA ASN A 300 -4.22 14.12 -8.09
C ASN A 300 -5.46 14.84 -7.54
N ALA A 301 -5.56 15.00 -6.23
CA ALA A 301 -6.68 15.67 -5.57
C ALA A 301 -6.90 17.11 -6.07
N LEU A 302 -5.83 17.80 -6.50
CA LEU A 302 -5.88 19.17 -7.04
C LEU A 302 -6.57 19.28 -8.41
N SER A 303 -6.75 18.18 -9.14
CA SER A 303 -7.39 18.16 -10.45
C SER A 303 -8.75 17.44 -10.48
N LEU A 304 -9.28 17.04 -9.32
CA LEU A 304 -10.59 16.40 -9.21
C LEU A 304 -11.72 17.32 -9.64
N ALA A 305 -12.64 16.78 -10.46
CA ALA A 305 -13.88 17.47 -10.85
C ALA A 305 -14.99 16.45 -11.13
N ILE A 306 -16.24 16.83 -10.90
CA ILE A 306 -17.41 16.03 -11.30
C ILE A 306 -17.33 15.74 -12.80
N GLY A 307 -17.56 14.50 -13.19
CA GLY A 307 -17.51 14.07 -14.60
C GLY A 307 -16.12 13.68 -15.08
N ASN A 308 -15.04 13.81 -14.27
CA ASN A 308 -13.75 13.24 -14.64
C ASN A 308 -13.90 11.75 -14.96
N ASP A 309 -13.26 11.32 -16.05
CA ASP A 309 -13.09 9.89 -16.33
C ASP A 309 -11.98 9.33 -15.44
N VAL A 310 -12.31 8.34 -14.63
CA VAL A 310 -11.39 7.67 -13.73
C VAL A 310 -11.34 6.19 -14.03
N THR A 311 -10.15 5.62 -13.98
CA THR A 311 -9.91 4.21 -14.29
C THR A 311 -9.81 3.39 -13.00
N THR A 312 -10.63 2.35 -12.91
CA THR A 312 -10.57 1.32 -11.88
C THR A 312 -10.33 -0.04 -12.53
N VAL A 313 -10.10 -1.09 -11.74
CA VAL A 313 -9.87 -2.44 -12.25
C VAL A 313 -11.04 -3.34 -11.85
N ASN A 314 -11.59 -4.06 -12.82
CA ASN A 314 -12.55 -5.13 -12.58
C ASN A 314 -11.82 -6.30 -11.89
N PRO A 315 -12.21 -6.70 -10.66
CA PRO A 315 -11.51 -7.75 -9.94
C PRO A 315 -11.70 -9.14 -10.57
N GLU A 316 -12.76 -9.36 -11.34
CA GLU A 316 -13.07 -10.64 -11.98
C GLU A 316 -12.31 -10.86 -13.29
N THR A 317 -12.15 -9.78 -14.08
CA THR A 317 -11.55 -9.90 -15.42
C THR A 317 -10.16 -9.27 -15.53
N GLY A 318 -9.79 -8.38 -14.58
CA GLY A 318 -8.58 -7.60 -14.65
C GLY A 318 -8.61 -6.45 -15.68
N GLU A 319 -9.76 -6.26 -16.34
CA GLU A 319 -9.93 -5.21 -17.32
C GLU A 319 -10.09 -3.83 -16.66
N GLU A 320 -9.63 -2.81 -17.34
CA GLU A 320 -9.85 -1.45 -16.93
C GLU A 320 -11.34 -1.06 -17.12
N MET A 321 -11.91 -0.46 -16.08
CA MET A 321 -13.24 0.10 -16.10
C MET A 321 -13.13 1.63 -16.02
N HIS A 322 -13.73 2.29 -16.98
CA HIS A 322 -13.83 3.74 -17.02
C HIS A 322 -15.12 4.18 -16.33
N LEU A 323 -15.01 5.05 -15.35
CA LEU A 323 -16.12 5.53 -14.54
C LEU A 323 -16.09 7.05 -14.51
N SER A 324 -17.26 7.65 -14.67
CA SER A 324 -17.43 9.10 -14.47
C SER A 324 -17.54 9.44 -13.00
N LEU A 325 -16.73 10.37 -12.52
CA LEU A 325 -16.72 10.79 -11.12
C LEU A 325 -18.05 11.47 -10.76
N PRO A 326 -18.81 10.95 -9.76
CA PRO A 326 -20.08 11.54 -9.36
C PRO A 326 -19.90 12.78 -8.48
N ALA A 327 -20.99 13.49 -8.20
CA ALA A 327 -21.03 14.43 -7.09
C ALA A 327 -21.17 13.68 -5.76
N PHE A 328 -20.35 14.03 -4.77
CA PHE A 328 -20.31 13.35 -3.48
C PHE A 328 -21.17 14.02 -2.43
N GLY A 329 -21.91 13.22 -1.65
CA GLY A 329 -22.65 13.72 -0.50
C GLY A 329 -21.72 14.04 0.67
N THR A 330 -20.59 13.33 0.75
CA THR A 330 -19.58 13.56 1.78
C THR A 330 -18.18 13.34 1.20
N VAL A 331 -17.26 14.25 1.52
CA VAL A 331 -15.82 14.03 1.34
C VAL A 331 -15.18 13.90 2.70
N VAL A 332 -14.44 12.82 2.92
CA VAL A 332 -13.79 12.52 4.20
C VAL A 332 -12.33 12.18 3.94
N SER A 333 -11.39 12.98 4.40
CA SER A 333 -9.98 12.78 4.10
C SER A 333 -9.04 13.24 5.20
N ASN A 334 -7.89 12.58 5.34
CA ASN A 334 -6.74 13.10 6.04
C ASN A 334 -5.80 13.72 5.01
N LEU A 335 -5.84 15.05 4.90
CA LEU A 335 -5.13 15.77 3.86
C LEU A 335 -3.60 15.79 4.10
N PRO A 336 -2.76 15.78 3.04
CA PRO A 336 -1.32 15.78 3.19
C PRO A 336 -0.79 17.09 3.78
N PHE A 337 0.04 17.00 4.84
CA PHE A 337 0.64 18.14 5.51
C PHE A 337 1.97 18.53 4.85
N VAL A 338 1.89 19.09 3.64
CA VAL A 338 3.06 19.53 2.87
C VAL A 338 3.15 21.04 2.96
N PRO A 339 4.19 21.57 3.63
CA PRO A 339 4.45 23.01 3.70
C PRO A 339 4.64 23.63 2.31
N PHE A 340 4.27 24.91 2.17
CA PHE A 340 4.37 25.64 0.91
C PHE A 340 5.74 25.53 0.24
N GLU A 341 6.82 25.60 1.01
CA GLU A 341 8.19 25.62 0.52
C GLU A 341 8.58 24.35 -0.24
N ILE A 342 7.96 23.21 0.13
CA ILE A 342 8.29 21.88 -0.43
C ILE A 342 7.16 21.29 -1.25
N ILE A 343 6.13 22.07 -1.62
CA ILE A 343 5.10 21.61 -2.56
C ILE A 343 5.77 21.24 -3.89
N PRO A 344 5.59 20.01 -4.42
CA PRO A 344 6.15 19.59 -5.69
C PRO A 344 5.73 20.47 -6.87
N ASP A 345 6.57 20.59 -7.89
CA ASP A 345 6.33 21.45 -9.05
C ASP A 345 5.06 21.06 -9.83
N ASP A 346 4.77 19.76 -9.96
CA ASP A 346 3.56 19.29 -10.61
C ASP A 346 2.28 19.68 -9.85
N ASP A 347 2.33 19.73 -8.51
CA ASP A 347 1.25 20.24 -7.68
C ASP A 347 1.13 21.76 -7.79
N ARG A 348 2.24 22.49 -7.87
CA ARG A 348 2.23 23.94 -8.13
C ARG A 348 1.59 24.28 -9.49
N ASP A 349 1.87 23.47 -10.50
CA ASP A 349 1.24 23.62 -11.82
C ASP A 349 -0.28 23.43 -11.75
N GLU A 350 -0.76 22.44 -11.02
CA GLU A 350 -2.20 22.25 -10.81
C GLU A 350 -2.81 23.39 -9.98
N ILE A 351 -2.16 23.83 -8.91
CA ILE A 351 -2.61 24.98 -8.09
C ILE A 351 -2.75 26.24 -8.97
N SER A 352 -1.81 26.49 -9.88
CA SER A 352 -1.85 27.65 -10.76
C SER A 352 -3.08 27.71 -11.68
N LYS A 353 -3.72 26.56 -11.93
CA LYS A 353 -4.94 26.44 -12.76
C LYS A 353 -6.23 26.58 -11.95
N MET A 354 -6.14 26.58 -10.61
CA MET A 354 -7.33 26.64 -9.75
C MET A 354 -7.87 28.08 -9.65
N PRO A 355 -9.15 28.33 -9.98
CA PRO A 355 -9.72 29.68 -9.90
C PRO A 355 -9.66 30.30 -8.51
N LEU A 356 -9.85 29.47 -7.46
CA LEU A 356 -9.86 29.93 -6.07
C LEU A 356 -8.46 29.97 -5.43
N ALA A 357 -7.40 29.59 -6.12
CA ALA A 357 -6.04 29.66 -5.57
C ALA A 357 -5.61 31.10 -5.23
N SER A 358 -6.14 32.09 -5.96
CA SER A 358 -5.88 33.51 -5.71
C SER A 358 -6.53 34.06 -4.43
N GLU A 359 -7.53 33.36 -3.90
CA GLU A 359 -8.22 33.74 -2.65
C GLU A 359 -7.43 33.27 -1.41
N LEU A 360 -6.48 32.34 -1.59
CA LEU A 360 -5.61 31.87 -0.53
C LEU A 360 -4.35 32.73 -0.45
N ASP A 361 -3.76 32.82 0.76
CA ASP A 361 -2.42 33.38 0.88
C ASP A 361 -1.45 32.58 0.01
N GLY A 362 -0.65 33.25 -0.83
CA GLY A 362 0.28 32.63 -1.76
C GLY A 362 1.38 31.76 -1.10
N ARG A 363 1.33 31.58 0.21
CA ARG A 363 2.19 30.69 1.01
C ARG A 363 1.39 29.64 1.81
N SER A 364 0.16 29.35 1.37
CA SER A 364 -0.66 28.32 2.02
C SER A 364 -0.09 26.93 1.79
N ASP A 365 -0.19 26.07 2.79
CA ASP A 365 0.20 24.67 2.70
C ASP A 365 -0.71 23.89 1.74
N LEU A 366 -0.24 22.74 1.22
CA LEU A 366 -0.92 21.97 0.20
C LEU A 366 -2.37 21.60 0.58
N TYR A 367 -2.61 21.26 1.85
CA TYR A 367 -3.96 20.90 2.31
C TYR A 367 -5.00 22.02 2.14
N CYS A 368 -4.60 23.29 2.19
CA CYS A 368 -5.50 24.42 1.96
C CYS A 368 -6.03 24.43 0.52
N TYR A 369 -5.14 24.21 -0.45
CA TYR A 369 -5.52 24.14 -1.86
C TYR A 369 -6.41 22.93 -2.16
N ILE A 370 -6.08 21.75 -1.58
CA ILE A 370 -6.91 20.55 -1.73
C ILE A 370 -8.29 20.77 -1.10
N ALA A 371 -8.37 21.34 0.11
CA ALA A 371 -9.65 21.63 0.77
C ALA A 371 -10.54 22.56 -0.09
N THR A 372 -9.93 23.57 -0.74
CA THR A 372 -10.62 24.45 -1.67
C THR A 372 -11.12 23.69 -2.91
N LYS A 373 -10.28 22.77 -3.44
CA LYS A 373 -10.63 21.98 -4.63
C LYS A 373 -11.78 21.00 -4.40
N ILE A 374 -11.94 20.50 -3.18
CA ILE A 374 -13.04 19.59 -2.81
C ILE A 374 -14.41 20.20 -3.11
N ALA A 375 -14.56 21.53 -3.12
CA ALA A 375 -15.79 22.19 -3.50
C ALA A 375 -16.27 21.82 -4.91
N ASP A 376 -15.37 21.44 -5.82
CA ASP A 376 -15.67 21.08 -7.20
C ASP A 376 -16.27 19.66 -7.34
N VAL A 377 -16.23 18.85 -6.29
CA VAL A 377 -16.73 17.47 -6.31
C VAL A 377 -17.82 17.18 -5.28
N ILE A 378 -18.05 18.08 -4.33
CA ILE A 378 -19.10 17.94 -3.33
C ILE A 378 -20.42 18.49 -3.84
N LYS A 379 -21.54 17.79 -3.61
CA LYS A 379 -22.86 18.28 -3.99
C LYS A 379 -23.32 19.42 -3.09
N PRO A 380 -24.22 20.31 -3.54
CA PRO A 380 -24.83 21.33 -2.69
C PRO A 380 -25.48 20.69 -1.46
N GLY A 381 -25.13 21.21 -0.26
CA GLY A 381 -25.57 20.65 1.01
C GLY A 381 -24.79 19.41 1.48
N GLY A 382 -23.76 18.99 0.74
CA GLY A 382 -22.84 17.93 1.16
C GLY A 382 -21.94 18.34 2.31
N THR A 383 -21.28 17.37 2.91
CA THR A 383 -20.46 17.53 4.11
C THR A 383 -18.98 17.28 3.81
N LEU A 384 -18.11 18.12 4.39
CA LEU A 384 -16.66 17.94 4.36
C LEU A 384 -16.15 17.60 5.75
N GLY A 385 -15.54 16.42 5.88
CA GLY A 385 -14.82 15.98 7.10
C GLY A 385 -13.33 15.84 6.81
N ILE A 386 -12.49 16.69 7.36
CA ILE A 386 -11.06 16.65 7.10
C ILE A 386 -10.24 16.63 8.37
N ILE A 387 -9.10 15.98 8.30
CA ILE A 387 -8.01 16.11 9.27
C ILE A 387 -6.96 17.02 8.65
N THR A 388 -6.58 18.05 9.39
CA THR A 388 -5.59 19.05 8.97
C THR A 388 -4.64 19.36 10.11
N SER A 389 -3.56 20.08 9.82
CA SER A 389 -2.71 20.67 10.83
C SER A 389 -3.51 21.66 11.69
N ASN A 390 -3.09 21.90 12.91
CA ASN A 390 -3.66 22.94 13.80
C ASN A 390 -3.00 24.33 13.62
N SER A 391 -2.19 24.48 12.60
CA SER A 391 -1.50 25.73 12.25
C SER A 391 -2.31 26.59 11.27
N TRP A 392 -3.56 26.92 11.62
CA TRP A 392 -4.43 27.81 10.84
C TRP A 392 -4.06 29.27 11.10
#